data_dfe9ecae0a544905d35f4dae888a0caf
#
_entry.id   dfe9ecae0a544905d35f4dae888a0caf
#
_cell.length_a   1.000
_cell.length_b   1.000
_cell.length_c   1.000
_cell.angle_alpha   90.00
_cell.angle_beta   90.00
_cell.angle_gamma   90.00
#
_symmetry.space_group_name_H-M   'P 1'
#
loop_
_entity.id
_entity.type
_entity.pdbx_description
1 polymer ?
#
loop_
_entity_poly.entity_id
_entity_poly.type
_entity_poly.pdbx_seq_one_letter_code
_entity_poly.pdbx_strand_id
1 'polypeptide(L)'
;MPSSPLLTNPTLRALVAIALFTYTAQNMLNVSIAPLSRALNLPEWIVGAAVSLAAASVTALSQFWGRRSIAWGRRRVILLALFLALTAGTLFSAAVWARAAGSIGAFLAAGAIMAARGPFFGAAVAAIPPTGQALVAEVTPDEASRVRGTSAFSGAISLSVMVGSLVSSALGAWWIFGPVHATPIFVLVALGIALIWLPGDGTSTRTRRRLARLTGEDTEPEEAAPASSIEGAGDGASAATMDGELPPRVRWTDRRIAPWIASVFGIYFANGVVQITMGFLVQDRGGLEPAPAVSVTALMLLANAAGAMLMQLIVVPRLGWSPRTLLRVGMTLALVALACLTIAPTLWAVAASTFAMGVASGMASPGYSAGASLAVNAHEQGGIAGVINATGAITWIVAPVSATALYGWMPLSPFLLALSLVTLSCSCAWLLLRKLDISSRARD
;
A
#
# COMPACT_ATOMS: atom_id res chain seq x y z
N MET A 1 -24.05 18.98 -14.01
CA MET A 1 -23.20 18.01 -13.26
C MET A 1 -22.53 18.78 -12.14
N PRO A 2 -22.62 18.39 -10.87
CA PRO A 2 -21.91 19.08 -9.79
C PRO A 2 -20.40 19.00 -10.09
N SER A 3 -19.71 20.13 -10.01
CA SER A 3 -18.26 20.23 -10.22
C SER A 3 -17.55 19.26 -9.29
N SER A 4 -16.56 18.50 -9.80
CA SER A 4 -15.84 17.55 -8.98
C SER A 4 -15.14 18.29 -7.81
N PRO A 5 -15.17 17.79 -6.57
CA PRO A 5 -14.55 18.46 -5.43
C PRO A 5 -13.03 18.67 -5.60
N LEU A 6 -12.38 17.91 -6.47
CA LEU A 6 -10.99 18.13 -6.89
C LEU A 6 -10.80 19.46 -7.63
N LEU A 7 -11.77 19.91 -8.42
CA LEU A 7 -11.65 21.15 -9.19
C LEU A 7 -11.89 22.38 -8.30
N THR A 8 -12.68 22.26 -7.25
CA THR A 8 -13.11 23.37 -6.40
C THR A 8 -12.26 23.56 -5.14
N ASN A 9 -11.62 22.49 -4.60
CA ASN A 9 -10.88 22.55 -3.35
C ASN A 9 -9.36 22.49 -3.57
N PRO A 10 -8.62 23.62 -3.40
CA PRO A 10 -7.17 23.67 -3.61
C PRO A 10 -6.39 22.77 -2.64
N THR A 11 -6.88 22.62 -1.40
CA THR A 11 -6.24 21.74 -0.38
C THR A 11 -6.31 20.28 -0.81
N LEU A 12 -7.44 19.84 -1.38
CA LEU A 12 -7.60 18.47 -1.84
C LEU A 12 -6.69 18.18 -3.06
N ARG A 13 -6.56 19.14 -3.98
CA ARG A 13 -5.61 19.02 -5.11
C ARG A 13 -4.17 18.92 -4.63
N ALA A 14 -3.79 19.77 -3.69
CA ALA A 14 -2.45 19.74 -3.09
C ALA A 14 -2.18 18.38 -2.43
N LEU A 15 -3.13 17.86 -1.66
CA LEU A 15 -2.99 16.57 -0.97
C LEU A 15 -2.84 15.40 -1.94
N VAL A 16 -3.64 15.38 -3.01
CA VAL A 16 -3.56 14.38 -4.09
C VAL A 16 -2.19 14.45 -4.79
N ALA A 17 -1.70 15.65 -5.09
CA ALA A 17 -0.38 15.85 -5.68
C ALA A 17 0.76 15.43 -4.75
N ILE A 18 0.70 15.80 -3.46
CA ILE A 18 1.68 15.38 -2.44
C ILE A 18 1.75 13.85 -2.36
N ALA A 19 0.59 13.18 -2.30
CA ALA A 19 0.54 11.72 -2.30
C ALA A 19 1.17 11.15 -3.58
N LEU A 20 0.77 11.65 -4.75
CA LEU A 20 1.31 11.19 -6.03
C LEU A 20 2.83 11.29 -6.08
N PHE A 21 3.41 12.47 -5.79
CA PHE A 21 4.86 12.68 -5.87
C PHE A 21 5.63 11.85 -4.83
N THR A 22 5.15 11.79 -3.58
CA THR A 22 5.83 11.04 -2.51
C THR A 22 5.81 9.54 -2.76
N TYR A 23 4.66 9.00 -3.17
CA TYR A 23 4.58 7.57 -3.47
C TYR A 23 5.22 7.20 -4.80
N THR A 24 5.29 8.12 -5.78
CA THR A 24 6.12 7.95 -6.98
C THR A 24 7.59 7.79 -6.61
N ALA A 25 8.12 8.65 -5.75
CA ALA A 25 9.48 8.53 -5.23
C ALA A 25 9.73 7.16 -4.54
N GLN A 26 8.78 6.69 -3.74
CA GLN A 26 8.84 5.36 -3.12
C GLN A 26 8.86 4.22 -4.14
N ASN A 27 7.98 4.27 -5.13
CA ASN A 27 7.84 3.20 -6.12
C ASN A 27 9.01 3.17 -7.12
N MET A 28 9.62 4.32 -7.43
CA MET A 28 10.88 4.36 -8.18
C MET A 28 11.97 3.54 -7.49
N LEU A 29 12.12 3.69 -6.16
CA LEU A 29 13.08 2.91 -5.38
C LEU A 29 12.73 1.42 -5.37
N ASN A 30 11.46 1.05 -5.25
CA ASN A 30 11.04 -0.36 -5.25
C ASN A 30 11.45 -1.09 -6.53
N VAL A 31 11.36 -0.42 -7.69
CA VAL A 31 11.72 -0.99 -8.99
C VAL A 31 13.23 -1.11 -9.16
N SER A 32 13.98 -0.08 -8.74
CA SER A 32 15.42 0.02 -9.01
C SER A 32 16.30 -0.68 -7.97
N ILE A 33 15.80 -0.94 -6.76
CA ILE A 33 16.63 -1.35 -5.62
C ILE A 33 17.35 -2.70 -5.85
N ALA A 34 16.72 -3.67 -6.53
CA ALA A 34 17.33 -4.97 -6.78
C ALA A 34 18.47 -4.88 -7.80
N PRO A 35 18.31 -4.33 -9.02
CA PRO A 35 19.43 -4.10 -9.94
C PRO A 35 20.52 -3.21 -9.36
N LEU A 36 20.14 -2.19 -8.58
CA LEU A 36 21.06 -1.29 -7.91
C LEU A 36 21.97 -2.02 -6.90
N SER A 37 21.44 -2.94 -6.11
CA SER A 37 22.23 -3.68 -5.12
C SER A 37 23.34 -4.49 -5.80
N ARG A 38 23.06 -5.11 -6.93
CA ARG A 38 24.06 -5.82 -7.73
C ARG A 38 25.09 -4.88 -8.34
N ALA A 39 24.66 -3.72 -8.88
CA ALA A 39 25.58 -2.69 -9.41
C ALA A 39 26.55 -2.15 -8.35
N LEU A 40 26.15 -2.14 -7.09
CA LEU A 40 26.97 -1.71 -5.95
C LEU A 40 27.74 -2.85 -5.27
N ASN A 41 27.62 -4.08 -5.76
CA ASN A 41 28.16 -5.29 -5.14
C ASN A 41 27.72 -5.45 -3.67
N LEU A 42 26.42 -5.28 -3.42
CA LEU A 42 25.80 -5.48 -2.11
C LEU A 42 25.07 -6.82 -2.08
N PRO A 43 25.07 -7.53 -0.95
CA PRO A 43 24.31 -8.76 -0.78
C PRO A 43 22.80 -8.56 -1.02
N GLU A 44 22.15 -9.49 -1.69
CA GLU A 44 20.74 -9.39 -2.12
C GLU A 44 19.77 -9.26 -0.94
N TRP A 45 20.07 -9.90 0.21
CA TRP A 45 19.23 -9.83 1.41
C TRP A 45 19.05 -8.41 1.97
N ILE A 46 19.98 -7.48 1.68
CA ILE A 46 19.90 -6.07 2.12
C ILE A 46 18.66 -5.40 1.52
N VAL A 47 18.33 -5.74 0.28
CA VAL A 47 17.13 -5.22 -0.42
C VAL A 47 15.87 -5.59 0.35
N GLY A 48 15.71 -6.87 0.65
CA GLY A 48 14.55 -7.35 1.40
C GLY A 48 14.49 -6.79 2.81
N ALA A 49 15.65 -6.76 3.51
CA ALA A 49 15.72 -6.21 4.86
C ALA A 49 15.32 -4.73 4.90
N ALA A 50 15.79 -3.91 3.94
CA ALA A 50 15.42 -2.50 3.86
C ALA A 50 13.92 -2.29 3.64
N VAL A 51 13.29 -3.09 2.76
CA VAL A 51 11.84 -3.02 2.48
C VAL A 51 11.02 -3.54 3.65
N SER A 52 11.43 -4.65 4.27
CA SER A 52 10.76 -5.22 5.45
C SER A 52 10.81 -4.26 6.64
N LEU A 53 11.95 -3.61 6.86
CA LEU A 53 12.12 -2.60 7.91
C LEU A 53 11.25 -1.36 7.65
N ALA A 54 11.09 -0.96 6.38
CA ALA A 54 10.14 0.10 6.01
C ALA A 54 8.70 -0.30 6.33
N ALA A 55 8.27 -1.52 5.96
CA ALA A 55 6.93 -2.02 6.24
C ALA A 55 6.65 -2.13 7.75
N ALA A 56 7.63 -2.59 8.54
CA ALA A 56 7.55 -2.62 9.99
C ALA A 56 7.40 -1.21 10.57
N SER A 57 8.18 -0.24 10.08
CA SER A 57 8.08 1.16 10.49
C SER A 57 6.71 1.76 10.16
N VAL A 58 6.17 1.49 8.98
CA VAL A 58 4.81 1.91 8.59
C VAL A 58 3.77 1.33 9.54
N THR A 59 3.83 0.03 9.81
CA THR A 59 2.89 -0.65 10.69
C THR A 59 2.94 -0.10 12.13
N ALA A 60 4.13 0.10 12.67
CA ALA A 60 4.33 0.58 14.03
C ALA A 60 3.94 2.05 14.21
N LEU A 61 4.24 2.89 13.22
CA LEU A 61 4.13 4.34 13.35
C LEU A 61 2.84 4.94 12.80
N SER A 62 2.05 4.22 11.98
CA SER A 62 0.82 4.77 11.39
C SER A 62 -0.17 5.27 12.44
N GLN A 63 -0.40 4.50 13.51
CA GLN A 63 -1.30 4.91 14.60
C GLN A 63 -0.73 6.09 15.41
N PHE A 64 0.58 6.11 15.63
CA PHE A 64 1.26 7.22 16.30
C PHE A 64 1.05 8.53 15.54
N TRP A 65 1.33 8.53 14.24
CA TRP A 65 1.16 9.70 13.38
C TRP A 65 -0.31 10.13 13.27
N GLY A 66 -1.24 9.19 13.14
CA GLY A 66 -2.68 9.48 13.11
C GLY A 66 -3.11 10.29 14.34
N ARG A 67 -2.75 9.83 15.54
CA ARG A 67 -3.05 10.55 16.79
C ARG A 67 -2.30 11.88 16.94
N ARG A 68 -1.00 11.90 16.61
CA ARG A 68 -0.19 13.11 16.69
C ARG A 68 -0.65 14.20 15.72
N SER A 69 -1.21 13.81 14.57
CA SER A 69 -1.75 14.77 13.61
C SER A 69 -2.93 15.58 14.15
N ILE A 70 -3.67 15.05 15.13
CA ILE A 70 -4.74 15.78 15.82
C ILE A 70 -4.12 16.85 16.75
N ALA A 71 -3.11 16.46 17.53
CA ALA A 71 -2.50 17.34 18.54
C ALA A 71 -1.57 18.40 17.92
N TRP A 72 -0.77 18.02 16.93
CA TRP A 72 0.25 18.88 16.33
C TRP A 72 -0.24 19.68 15.13
N GLY A 73 -1.40 19.31 14.55
CA GLY A 73 -1.96 19.85 13.32
C GLY A 73 -1.59 19.02 12.09
N ARG A 74 -2.51 18.96 11.11
CA ARG A 74 -2.38 18.14 9.91
C ARG A 74 -1.22 18.57 9.02
N ARG A 75 -1.10 19.91 8.82
CA ARG A 75 -0.04 20.49 7.99
C ARG A 75 1.34 20.20 8.56
N ARG A 76 1.53 20.40 9.86
CA ARG A 76 2.83 20.19 10.52
C ARG A 76 3.28 18.75 10.40
N VAL A 77 2.38 17.79 10.58
CA VAL A 77 2.71 16.35 10.45
C VAL A 77 3.06 15.99 9.01
N ILE A 78 2.33 16.51 8.02
CA ILE A 78 2.66 16.28 6.60
C ILE A 78 4.03 16.90 6.26
N LEU A 79 4.31 18.14 6.68
CA LEU A 79 5.61 18.79 6.44
C LEU A 79 6.76 18.03 7.10
N LEU A 80 6.58 17.58 8.36
CA LEU A 80 7.57 16.76 9.05
C LEU A 80 7.82 15.42 8.34
N ALA A 81 6.75 14.77 7.87
CA ALA A 81 6.86 13.54 7.09
C ALA A 81 7.63 13.75 5.78
N LEU A 82 7.33 14.83 5.05
CA LEU A 82 8.02 15.16 3.80
C LEU A 82 9.49 15.55 4.04
N PHE A 83 9.79 16.26 5.12
CA PHE A 83 11.16 16.57 5.51
C PHE A 83 11.93 15.28 5.86
N LEU A 84 11.31 14.36 6.59
CA LEU A 84 11.89 13.06 6.92
C LEU A 84 12.11 12.21 5.65
N ALA A 85 11.16 12.23 4.69
CA ALA A 85 11.30 11.58 3.40
C ALA A 85 12.43 12.19 2.55
N LEU A 86 12.58 13.52 2.58
CA LEU A 86 13.66 14.23 1.88
C LEU A 86 15.02 13.85 2.48
N THR A 87 15.15 13.85 3.81
CA THR A 87 16.36 13.41 4.51
C THR A 87 16.69 11.96 4.17
N ALA A 88 15.68 11.08 4.14
CA ALA A 88 15.86 9.69 3.74
C ALA A 88 16.34 9.56 2.29
N GLY A 89 15.69 10.27 1.36
CA GLY A 89 16.07 10.26 -0.06
C GLY A 89 17.47 10.80 -0.31
N THR A 90 17.86 11.89 0.37
CA THR A 90 19.22 12.45 0.27
C THR A 90 20.27 11.54 0.89
N LEU A 91 19.99 10.92 2.04
CA LEU A 91 20.89 9.95 2.67
C LEU A 91 21.09 8.73 1.78
N PHE A 92 20.01 8.20 1.19
CA PHE A 92 20.11 7.08 0.25
C PHE A 92 20.95 7.46 -0.98
N SER A 93 20.64 8.60 -1.60
CA SER A 93 21.37 9.13 -2.74
C SER A 93 22.86 9.31 -2.45
N ALA A 94 23.20 9.90 -1.30
CA ALA A 94 24.58 10.11 -0.85
C ALA A 94 25.31 8.77 -0.61
N ALA A 95 24.66 7.80 0.02
CA ALA A 95 25.24 6.48 0.27
C ALA A 95 25.54 5.71 -1.03
N VAL A 96 24.62 5.79 -2.00
CA VAL A 96 24.80 5.20 -3.33
C VAL A 96 25.98 5.86 -4.08
N TRP A 97 26.02 7.19 -4.09
CA TRP A 97 27.11 7.94 -4.73
C TRP A 97 28.45 7.64 -4.09
N ALA A 98 28.55 7.68 -2.75
CA ALA A 98 29.78 7.41 -2.02
C ALA A 98 30.28 5.97 -2.23
N ARG A 99 29.35 4.99 -2.33
CA ARG A 99 29.70 3.60 -2.63
C ARG A 99 30.16 3.42 -4.07
N ALA A 100 29.49 4.04 -5.03
CA ALA A 100 29.88 4.02 -6.45
C ALA A 100 31.23 4.68 -6.68
N ALA A 101 31.55 5.75 -5.95
CA ALA A 101 32.86 6.42 -5.97
C ALA A 101 33.96 5.67 -5.20
N GLY A 102 33.66 4.53 -4.55
CA GLY A 102 34.61 3.78 -3.75
C GLY A 102 35.00 4.41 -2.41
N SER A 103 34.33 5.52 -2.00
CA SER A 103 34.64 6.26 -0.78
C SER A 103 34.23 5.54 0.49
N ILE A 104 33.25 4.61 0.42
CA ILE A 104 32.75 3.83 1.56
C ILE A 104 32.70 2.33 1.24
N GLY A 105 32.91 1.50 2.27
CA GLY A 105 32.80 0.05 2.16
C GLY A 105 31.35 -0.43 2.01
N ALA A 106 31.17 -1.66 1.53
CA ALA A 106 29.86 -2.27 1.30
C ALA A 106 29.00 -2.29 2.59
N PHE A 107 29.61 -2.58 3.74
CA PHE A 107 28.89 -2.65 5.03
C PHE A 107 28.30 -1.29 5.42
N LEU A 108 29.07 -0.21 5.32
CA LEU A 108 28.59 1.14 5.66
C LEU A 108 27.51 1.61 4.67
N ALA A 109 27.70 1.33 3.37
CA ALA A 109 26.70 1.62 2.34
C ALA A 109 25.39 0.88 2.61
N ALA A 110 25.44 -0.41 2.92
CA ALA A 110 24.30 -1.22 3.27
C ALA A 110 23.56 -0.68 4.49
N GLY A 111 24.28 -0.36 5.57
CA GLY A 111 23.70 0.23 6.77
C GLY A 111 23.01 1.56 6.51
N ALA A 112 23.63 2.45 5.73
CA ALA A 112 23.06 3.74 5.35
C ALA A 112 21.81 3.58 4.48
N ILE A 113 21.81 2.67 3.51
CA ILE A 113 20.66 2.36 2.65
C ILE A 113 19.51 1.77 3.48
N MET A 114 19.81 0.82 4.38
CA MET A 114 18.79 0.24 5.27
C MET A 114 18.19 1.27 6.21
N ALA A 115 19.00 2.14 6.80
CA ALA A 115 18.52 3.23 7.66
C ALA A 115 17.64 4.21 6.86
N ALA A 116 18.12 4.67 5.70
CA ALA A 116 17.40 5.61 4.85
C ALA A 116 16.06 5.03 4.37
N ARG A 117 16.07 3.84 3.80
CA ARG A 117 14.88 3.21 3.21
C ARG A 117 13.92 2.64 4.24
N GLY A 118 14.44 2.06 5.33
CA GLY A 118 13.68 1.43 6.40
C GLY A 118 13.04 2.45 7.33
N PRO A 119 13.68 2.83 8.45
CA PRO A 119 13.04 3.65 9.46
C PRO A 119 12.74 5.07 8.99
N PHE A 120 13.65 5.75 8.29
CA PHE A 120 13.42 7.14 7.90
C PHE A 120 12.32 7.28 6.86
N PHE A 121 12.44 6.60 5.72
CA PHE A 121 11.41 6.68 4.68
C PHE A 121 10.11 5.98 5.09
N GLY A 122 10.22 4.86 5.81
CA GLY A 122 9.07 4.14 6.35
C GLY A 122 8.26 4.99 7.33
N ALA A 123 8.92 5.72 8.25
CA ALA A 123 8.26 6.63 9.16
C ALA A 123 7.56 7.80 8.44
N ALA A 124 8.19 8.33 7.39
CA ALA A 124 7.61 9.38 6.56
C ALA A 124 6.32 8.90 5.86
N VAL A 125 6.39 7.75 5.21
CA VAL A 125 5.24 7.15 4.50
C VAL A 125 4.13 6.73 5.46
N ALA A 126 4.46 6.31 6.68
CA ALA A 126 3.49 5.98 7.72
C ALA A 126 2.58 7.15 8.12
N ALA A 127 3.07 8.40 7.99
CA ALA A 127 2.34 9.59 8.40
C ALA A 127 1.32 10.08 7.35
N ILE A 128 1.59 9.88 6.06
CA ILE A 128 0.82 10.49 4.97
C ILE A 128 -0.62 9.95 4.87
N PRO A 129 -0.90 8.62 4.84
CA PRO A 129 -2.25 8.11 4.69
C PRO A 129 -3.20 8.51 5.82
N PRO A 130 -2.88 8.30 7.10
CA PRO A 130 -3.81 8.64 8.18
C PRO A 130 -4.04 10.14 8.30
N THR A 131 -2.98 10.95 8.10
CA THR A 131 -3.11 12.42 8.17
C THR A 131 -3.83 12.96 6.95
N GLY A 132 -3.58 12.41 5.75
CA GLY A 132 -4.22 12.81 4.52
C GLY A 132 -5.71 12.48 4.51
N GLN A 133 -6.10 11.28 4.90
CA GLN A 133 -7.51 10.89 5.01
C GLN A 133 -8.27 11.74 6.03
N ALA A 134 -7.64 12.06 7.16
CA ALA A 134 -8.22 12.95 8.14
C ALA A 134 -8.39 14.39 7.61
N LEU A 135 -7.40 14.89 6.84
CA LEU A 135 -7.51 16.21 6.22
C LEU A 135 -8.61 16.23 5.12
N VAL A 136 -8.75 15.15 4.33
CA VAL A 136 -9.88 15.01 3.39
C VAL A 136 -11.21 15.14 4.12
N ALA A 137 -11.38 14.43 5.26
CA ALA A 137 -12.61 14.50 6.05
C ALA A 137 -12.88 15.91 6.60
N GLU A 138 -11.85 16.67 6.95
CA GLU A 138 -11.99 18.05 7.45
C GLU A 138 -12.37 19.07 6.36
N VAL A 139 -11.93 18.85 5.11
CA VAL A 139 -12.15 19.81 4.00
C VAL A 139 -13.34 19.46 3.11
N THR A 140 -14.02 18.34 3.38
CA THR A 140 -15.21 17.92 2.61
C THR A 140 -16.46 18.06 3.48
N PRO A 141 -17.46 18.89 3.06
CA PRO A 141 -18.62 19.21 3.88
C PRO A 141 -19.66 18.08 3.95
N ASP A 142 -19.75 17.23 2.93
CA ASP A 142 -20.75 16.20 2.78
C ASP A 142 -20.12 14.82 2.51
N GLU A 143 -20.89 13.77 2.74
CA GLU A 143 -20.46 12.38 2.59
C GLU A 143 -20.02 12.06 1.15
N ALA A 144 -20.76 12.51 0.14
CA ALA A 144 -20.46 12.25 -1.26
C ALA A 144 -19.15 12.92 -1.68
N SER A 145 -18.88 14.14 -1.21
CA SER A 145 -17.60 14.85 -1.43
C SER A 145 -16.44 14.18 -0.70
N ARG A 146 -16.70 13.64 0.52
CA ARG A 146 -15.71 12.89 1.30
C ARG A 146 -15.33 11.59 0.61
N VAL A 147 -16.29 10.82 0.13
CA VAL A 147 -16.05 9.58 -0.63
C VAL A 147 -15.21 9.89 -1.88
N ARG A 148 -15.58 10.91 -2.66
CA ARG A 148 -14.83 11.33 -3.86
C ARG A 148 -13.41 11.79 -3.51
N GLY A 149 -13.25 12.57 -2.45
CA GLY A 149 -11.95 13.05 -1.97
C GLY A 149 -11.03 11.92 -1.53
N THR A 150 -11.55 10.99 -0.73
CA THR A 150 -10.80 9.80 -0.29
C THR A 150 -10.44 8.88 -1.47
N SER A 151 -11.36 8.69 -2.41
CA SER A 151 -11.11 7.90 -3.63
C SER A 151 -10.03 8.55 -4.49
N ALA A 152 -10.04 9.87 -4.64
CA ALA A 152 -9.01 10.59 -5.39
C ALA A 152 -7.63 10.48 -4.72
N PHE A 153 -7.57 10.62 -3.40
CA PHE A 153 -6.34 10.47 -2.63
C PHE A 153 -5.76 9.04 -2.74
N SER A 154 -6.59 8.02 -2.56
CA SER A 154 -6.19 6.62 -2.71
C SER A 154 -5.84 6.30 -4.17
N GLY A 155 -6.56 6.86 -5.13
CA GLY A 155 -6.28 6.75 -6.55
C GLY A 155 -4.91 7.34 -6.93
N ALA A 156 -4.50 8.46 -6.32
CA ALA A 156 -3.17 9.02 -6.51
C ALA A 156 -2.06 8.09 -6.02
N ILE A 157 -2.27 7.42 -4.88
CA ILE A 157 -1.33 6.41 -4.36
C ILE A 157 -1.24 5.23 -5.32
N SER A 158 -2.35 4.75 -5.86
CA SER A 158 -2.36 3.66 -6.84
C SER A 158 -1.70 4.06 -8.17
N LEU A 159 -2.00 5.27 -8.66
CA LEU A 159 -1.39 5.82 -9.88
C LEU A 159 0.13 5.98 -9.73
N SER A 160 0.61 6.30 -8.53
CA SER A 160 2.04 6.45 -8.27
C SER A 160 2.85 5.17 -8.50
N VAL A 161 2.24 3.99 -8.41
CA VAL A 161 2.89 2.71 -8.73
C VAL A 161 3.24 2.66 -10.21
N MET A 162 2.30 3.06 -11.08
CA MET A 162 2.52 3.10 -12.53
C MET A 162 3.50 4.19 -12.91
N VAL A 163 3.29 5.41 -12.41
CA VAL A 163 4.17 6.57 -12.69
C VAL A 163 5.58 6.29 -12.18
N GLY A 164 5.72 5.76 -10.96
CA GLY A 164 7.01 5.41 -10.38
C GLY A 164 7.76 4.35 -11.18
N SER A 165 7.05 3.33 -11.67
CA SER A 165 7.64 2.30 -12.54
C SER A 165 8.10 2.88 -13.87
N LEU A 166 7.30 3.73 -14.52
CA LEU A 166 7.65 4.38 -15.79
C LEU A 166 8.84 5.34 -15.64
N VAL A 167 8.82 6.19 -14.61
CA VAL A 167 9.92 7.13 -14.33
C VAL A 167 11.19 6.37 -13.98
N SER A 168 11.11 5.30 -13.16
CA SER A 168 12.25 4.45 -12.85
C SER A 168 12.81 3.76 -14.09
N SER A 169 11.93 3.29 -14.99
CA SER A 169 12.32 2.71 -16.27
C SER A 169 13.11 3.70 -17.13
N ALA A 170 12.56 4.90 -17.31
CA ALA A 170 13.20 5.93 -18.16
C ALA A 170 14.54 6.39 -17.59
N LEU A 171 14.60 6.70 -16.29
CA LEU A 171 15.83 7.14 -15.64
C LEU A 171 16.86 6.02 -15.52
N GLY A 172 16.42 4.79 -15.20
CA GLY A 172 17.30 3.64 -15.05
C GLY A 172 17.92 3.17 -16.37
N ALA A 173 17.18 3.32 -17.48
CA ALA A 173 17.71 3.04 -18.81
C ALA A 173 18.85 3.99 -19.23
N TRP A 174 18.79 5.25 -18.77
CA TRP A 174 19.81 6.24 -19.03
C TRP A 174 20.98 6.11 -18.04
N TRP A 175 20.68 5.93 -16.76
CA TRP A 175 21.66 5.83 -15.68
C TRP A 175 21.12 5.03 -14.50
N ILE A 176 21.82 3.93 -14.15
CA ILE A 176 21.37 2.98 -13.10
C ILE A 176 21.05 3.68 -11.76
N PHE A 177 21.76 4.74 -11.40
CA PHE A 177 21.58 5.51 -10.17
C PHE A 177 20.52 6.61 -10.32
N GLY A 178 20.03 6.86 -11.55
CA GLY A 178 19.06 7.92 -11.87
C GLY A 178 17.81 7.91 -10.97
N PRO A 179 17.11 6.77 -10.80
CA PRO A 179 15.93 6.70 -9.94
C PRO A 179 16.20 7.10 -8.49
N VAL A 180 17.38 6.72 -7.95
CA VAL A 180 17.73 7.05 -6.55
C VAL A 180 18.00 8.53 -6.39
N HIS A 181 18.76 9.13 -7.32
CA HIS A 181 19.06 10.57 -7.26
C HIS A 181 17.87 11.45 -7.59
N ALA A 182 16.88 10.95 -8.35
CA ALA A 182 15.62 11.64 -8.60
C ALA A 182 14.67 11.61 -7.39
N THR A 183 14.78 10.61 -6.51
CA THR A 183 13.90 10.47 -5.34
C THR A 183 13.81 11.74 -4.47
N PRO A 184 14.92 12.35 -4.02
CA PRO A 184 14.84 13.60 -3.23
C PRO A 184 14.22 14.75 -4.02
N ILE A 185 14.35 14.80 -5.35
CA ILE A 185 13.74 15.84 -6.20
C ILE A 185 12.21 15.71 -6.17
N PHE A 186 11.67 14.50 -6.34
CA PHE A 186 10.23 14.25 -6.27
C PHE A 186 9.66 14.60 -4.89
N VAL A 187 10.37 14.26 -3.81
CA VAL A 187 9.98 14.61 -2.45
C VAL A 187 10.07 16.13 -2.23
N LEU A 188 11.07 16.80 -2.79
CA LEU A 188 11.22 18.27 -2.73
C LEU A 188 10.05 18.98 -3.42
N VAL A 189 9.60 18.48 -4.56
CA VAL A 189 8.39 18.98 -5.24
C VAL A 189 7.16 18.81 -4.35
N ALA A 190 6.98 17.63 -3.74
CA ALA A 190 5.88 17.39 -2.80
C ALA A 190 5.94 18.35 -1.60
N LEU A 191 7.13 18.60 -1.06
CA LEU A 191 7.35 19.53 0.04
C LEU A 191 7.03 20.98 -0.38
N GLY A 192 7.45 21.40 -1.57
CA GLY A 192 7.11 22.71 -2.14
C GLY A 192 5.60 22.90 -2.27
N ILE A 193 4.90 21.91 -2.81
CA ILE A 193 3.43 21.91 -2.89
C ILE A 193 2.80 22.04 -1.50
N ALA A 194 3.31 21.28 -0.52
CA ALA A 194 2.80 21.31 0.85
C ALA A 194 3.02 22.67 1.53
N LEU A 195 4.17 23.30 1.32
CA LEU A 195 4.48 24.62 1.89
C LEU A 195 3.58 25.72 1.34
N ILE A 196 3.31 25.69 0.02
CA ILE A 196 2.58 26.76 -0.68
C ILE A 196 1.06 26.58 -0.54
N TRP A 197 0.54 25.34 -0.65
CA TRP A 197 -0.88 25.10 -0.91
C TRP A 197 -1.62 24.44 0.27
N LEU A 198 -0.93 23.89 1.27
CA LEU A 198 -1.61 23.42 2.46
C LEU A 198 -1.92 24.58 3.41
N PRO A 199 -3.18 24.72 3.83
CA PRO A 199 -3.59 25.78 4.77
C PRO A 199 -2.89 25.59 6.13
N GLY A 200 -2.58 26.69 6.80
CA GLY A 200 -2.03 26.64 8.15
C GLY A 200 -3.00 26.02 9.15
N ASP A 201 -2.47 25.25 10.11
CA ASP A 201 -3.28 24.54 11.12
C ASP A 201 -4.23 25.46 11.92
N GLY A 202 -3.90 26.76 12.05
CA GLY A 202 -4.78 27.76 12.66
C GLY A 202 -5.96 28.22 11.81
N THR A 203 -5.91 28.03 10.49
CA THR A 203 -7.02 28.39 9.58
C THR A 203 -8.13 27.34 9.55
N SER A 204 -7.80 26.06 9.68
CA SER A 204 -8.80 24.99 9.71
C SER A 204 -9.68 25.10 10.97
N THR A 205 -9.10 25.38 12.12
CA THR A 205 -9.84 25.58 13.38
C THR A 205 -10.67 26.86 13.35
N ARG A 206 -10.15 27.95 12.75
CA ARG A 206 -10.88 29.21 12.56
C ARG A 206 -12.02 29.07 11.55
N THR A 207 -11.79 28.35 10.46
CA THR A 207 -12.83 28.09 9.44
C THR A 207 -13.93 27.20 10.01
N ARG A 208 -13.60 26.19 10.80
CA ARG A 208 -14.57 25.33 11.49
C ARG A 208 -15.40 26.12 12.51
N ARG A 209 -14.77 26.95 13.34
CA ARG A 209 -15.49 27.85 14.27
C ARG A 209 -16.34 28.90 13.53
N ARG A 210 -15.89 29.40 12.39
CA ARG A 210 -16.66 30.34 11.57
C ARG A 210 -17.87 29.67 10.89
N LEU A 211 -17.68 28.45 10.39
CA LEU A 211 -18.78 27.64 9.84
C LEU A 211 -19.80 27.27 10.94
N ALA A 212 -19.36 26.80 12.10
CA ALA A 212 -20.22 26.53 13.24
C ALA A 212 -21.06 27.74 13.65
N ARG A 213 -20.46 28.95 13.68
CA ARG A 213 -21.17 30.19 13.91
C ARG A 213 -22.17 30.56 12.81
N LEU A 214 -21.86 30.24 11.54
CA LEU A 214 -22.74 30.55 10.41
C LEU A 214 -23.87 29.54 10.27
N THR A 215 -23.71 28.31 10.77
CA THR A 215 -24.73 27.26 10.79
C THR A 215 -25.59 27.27 12.04
N GLY A 216 -25.32 28.17 12.99
CA GLY A 216 -26.10 28.28 14.23
C GLY A 216 -25.89 27.13 15.23
N GLU A 217 -24.81 26.36 15.05
CA GLU A 217 -24.39 25.25 15.94
C GLU A 217 -23.55 25.72 17.14
N ASP A 218 -23.48 27.02 17.39
CA ASP A 218 -22.92 27.55 18.64
C ASP A 218 -23.95 27.46 19.74
N THR A 219 -24.24 26.26 20.21
CA THR A 219 -24.78 26.05 21.55
C THR A 219 -23.63 25.98 22.53
N GLU A 220 -23.64 26.87 23.52
CA GLU A 220 -22.78 26.83 24.71
C GLU A 220 -22.81 25.44 25.35
N PRO A 221 -21.76 25.06 26.11
CA PRO A 221 -21.74 23.76 26.78
C PRO A 221 -22.84 23.73 27.83
N GLU A 222 -24.02 23.25 27.49
CA GLU A 222 -25.09 22.98 28.39
C GLU A 222 -24.77 21.72 29.21
N GLU A 223 -24.81 21.95 30.50
CA GLU A 223 -24.68 21.00 31.60
C GLU A 223 -25.56 19.74 31.37
N ALA A 224 -25.02 18.60 31.65
CA ALA A 224 -25.58 17.29 31.42
C ALA A 224 -27.05 17.15 31.89
N ALA A 225 -27.94 16.79 30.99
CA ALA A 225 -29.28 16.26 31.31
C ALA A 225 -29.53 14.96 30.48
N PRO A 226 -30.33 14.03 31.02
CA PRO A 226 -30.26 12.61 30.65
C PRO A 226 -31.05 12.26 29.38
N ALA A 227 -30.60 11.17 28.79
CA ALA A 227 -31.08 10.53 27.57
C ALA A 227 -32.62 10.36 27.50
N SER A 228 -33.20 10.74 26.35
CA SER A 228 -34.41 10.11 25.84
C SER A 228 -34.29 9.90 24.32
N SER A 229 -34.65 8.71 23.95
CA SER A 229 -34.76 8.05 22.67
C SER A 229 -35.28 8.89 21.49
N ILE A 230 -34.63 8.83 20.33
CA ILE A 230 -35.27 8.87 19.00
C ILE A 230 -34.55 7.86 18.09
N GLU A 231 -35.31 6.87 17.62
CA GLU A 231 -34.99 5.94 16.55
C GLU A 231 -35.02 6.66 15.18
N GLY A 232 -34.13 6.27 14.29
CA GLY A 232 -34.32 6.58 12.86
C GLY A 232 -33.03 6.68 12.04
N ALA A 233 -32.61 5.57 11.51
CA ALA A 233 -31.93 5.32 10.20
C ALA A 233 -30.97 6.35 9.61
N GLY A 234 -29.74 5.89 9.32
CA GLY A 234 -28.77 6.58 8.45
C GLY A 234 -27.36 5.98 8.53
N ASP A 235 -27.11 4.96 7.75
CA ASP A 235 -25.93 4.10 7.76
C ASP A 235 -24.60 4.77 7.47
N GLY A 236 -23.56 4.29 8.16
CA GLY A 236 -22.25 4.03 7.60
C GLY A 236 -21.21 5.13 7.74
N ALA A 237 -20.50 5.16 8.83
CA ALA A 237 -19.21 5.78 9.10
C ALA A 237 -19.19 6.82 10.25
N SER A 238 -20.23 6.95 11.03
CA SER A 238 -20.29 7.85 12.19
C SER A 238 -20.46 7.13 13.54
N ALA A 239 -20.16 5.85 13.62
CA ALA A 239 -20.29 5.05 14.85
C ALA A 239 -19.11 5.21 15.83
N ALA A 240 -18.31 6.28 15.73
CA ALA A 240 -17.15 6.49 16.59
C ALA A 240 -17.35 7.54 17.70
N THR A 241 -18.56 8.06 17.89
CA THR A 241 -18.80 9.15 18.87
C THR A 241 -20.08 9.02 19.71
N MET A 242 -20.71 7.86 19.72
CA MET A 242 -21.76 7.59 20.72
C MET A 242 -21.33 6.38 21.55
N ASP A 243 -21.24 6.58 22.84
CA ASP A 243 -20.98 5.59 23.90
C ASP A 243 -19.56 5.12 24.11
N GLY A 244 -18.56 5.89 24.33
CA GLY A 244 -17.34 5.51 25.09
C GLY A 244 -16.77 4.08 24.97
N GLU A 245 -17.45 3.15 24.36
CA GLU A 245 -17.01 1.78 24.10
C GLU A 245 -16.33 1.67 22.74
N LEU A 246 -15.05 1.31 22.79
CA LEU A 246 -14.27 0.96 21.60
C LEU A 246 -14.97 -0.21 20.88
N PRO A 247 -15.11 -0.15 19.54
CA PRO A 247 -15.74 -1.23 18.79
C PRO A 247 -15.08 -2.58 19.10
N PRO A 248 -15.84 -3.68 19.17
CA PRO A 248 -15.33 -4.98 19.57
C PRO A 248 -14.16 -5.41 18.70
N ARG A 249 -13.08 -5.86 19.32
CA ARG A 249 -11.87 -6.29 18.63
C ARG A 249 -12.13 -7.60 17.91
N VAL A 250 -12.09 -7.57 16.58
CA VAL A 250 -12.11 -8.77 15.76
C VAL A 250 -10.75 -9.47 15.85
N ARG A 251 -10.73 -10.73 16.29
CA ARG A 251 -9.51 -11.53 16.43
C ARG A 251 -9.20 -12.27 15.14
N TRP A 252 -7.92 -12.39 14.79
CA TRP A 252 -7.43 -13.17 13.64
C TRP A 252 -7.85 -14.64 13.68
N THR A 253 -8.03 -15.17 14.90
CA THR A 253 -8.45 -16.54 15.17
C THR A 253 -9.96 -16.74 15.16
N ASP A 254 -10.76 -15.70 14.85
CA ASP A 254 -12.20 -15.83 14.75
C ASP A 254 -12.56 -16.82 13.63
N ARG A 255 -13.34 -17.83 13.97
CA ARG A 255 -13.74 -18.91 13.04
C ARG A 255 -14.48 -18.41 11.79
N ARG A 256 -15.09 -17.23 11.87
CA ARG A 256 -15.77 -16.59 10.73
C ARG A 256 -14.79 -16.02 9.72
N ILE A 257 -13.61 -15.56 10.17
CA ILE A 257 -12.66 -14.77 9.40
C ILE A 257 -11.38 -15.56 9.07
N ALA A 258 -10.92 -16.41 9.97
CA ALA A 258 -9.69 -17.19 9.80
C ALA A 258 -9.64 -17.96 8.45
N PRO A 259 -10.74 -18.56 7.93
CA PRO A 259 -10.73 -19.18 6.61
C PRO A 259 -10.44 -18.20 5.46
N TRP A 260 -10.92 -16.96 5.56
CA TRP A 260 -10.67 -15.93 4.55
C TRP A 260 -9.21 -15.46 4.57
N ILE A 261 -8.65 -15.25 5.78
CA ILE A 261 -7.24 -14.86 5.96
C ILE A 261 -6.33 -15.97 5.42
N ALA A 262 -6.55 -17.22 5.83
CA ALA A 262 -5.76 -18.36 5.36
C ALA A 262 -5.83 -18.51 3.83
N SER A 263 -6.97 -18.19 3.23
CA SER A 263 -7.19 -18.31 1.78
C SER A 263 -6.48 -17.22 0.98
N VAL A 264 -6.21 -16.02 1.55
CA VAL A 264 -5.59 -14.90 0.81
C VAL A 264 -4.11 -14.74 1.09
N PHE A 265 -3.62 -15.26 2.23
CA PHE A 265 -2.25 -15.01 2.69
C PHE A 265 -1.20 -15.39 1.65
N GLY A 266 -1.36 -16.55 0.99
CA GLY A 266 -0.41 -17.04 -0.02
C GLY A 266 -0.23 -16.09 -1.19
N ILE A 267 -1.31 -15.51 -1.73
CA ILE A 267 -1.20 -14.60 -2.88
C ILE A 267 -0.58 -13.25 -2.48
N TYR A 268 -0.84 -12.75 -1.27
CA TYR A 268 -0.19 -11.54 -0.79
C TYR A 268 1.31 -11.75 -0.58
N PHE A 269 1.69 -12.91 -0.02
CA PHE A 269 3.08 -13.29 0.13
C PHE A 269 3.76 -13.44 -1.24
N ALA A 270 3.13 -14.15 -2.20
CA ALA A 270 3.65 -14.34 -3.55
C ALA A 270 3.84 -13.02 -4.30
N ASN A 271 2.90 -12.06 -4.16
CA ASN A 271 3.06 -10.72 -4.72
C ASN A 271 4.27 -9.99 -4.12
N GLY A 272 4.48 -10.10 -2.81
CA GLY A 272 5.67 -9.55 -2.16
C GLY A 272 6.97 -10.17 -2.69
N VAL A 273 7.01 -11.50 -2.83
CA VAL A 273 8.14 -12.21 -3.44
C VAL A 273 8.40 -11.71 -4.86
N VAL A 274 7.39 -11.76 -5.73
CA VAL A 274 7.50 -11.34 -7.14
C VAL A 274 7.98 -9.91 -7.25
N GLN A 275 7.41 -9.00 -6.49
CA GLN A 275 7.75 -7.58 -6.57
C GLN A 275 9.20 -7.29 -6.17
N ILE A 276 9.71 -7.97 -5.17
CA ILE A 276 11.07 -7.71 -4.65
C ILE A 276 12.13 -8.45 -5.45
N THR A 277 11.85 -9.68 -5.90
CA THR A 277 12.85 -10.49 -6.62
C THR A 277 12.84 -10.29 -8.13
N MET A 278 11.84 -9.56 -8.67
CA MET A 278 11.70 -9.38 -10.12
C MET A 278 12.96 -8.82 -10.78
N GLY A 279 13.62 -7.85 -10.15
CA GLY A 279 14.84 -7.25 -10.69
C GLY A 279 16.01 -8.23 -10.78
N PHE A 280 16.12 -9.16 -9.82
CA PHE A 280 17.11 -10.23 -9.86
C PHE A 280 16.75 -11.28 -10.93
N LEU A 281 15.47 -11.68 -10.96
CA LEU A 281 14.97 -12.66 -11.92
C LEU A 281 15.17 -12.20 -13.38
N VAL A 282 14.91 -10.92 -13.65
CA VAL A 282 15.11 -10.32 -14.98
C VAL A 282 16.58 -10.32 -15.38
N GLN A 283 17.49 -10.02 -14.46
CA GLN A 283 18.92 -10.05 -14.72
C GLN A 283 19.41 -11.48 -14.99
N ASP A 284 19.01 -12.44 -14.14
CA ASP A 284 19.50 -13.82 -14.23
C ASP A 284 18.95 -14.53 -15.46
N ARG A 285 17.66 -14.33 -15.82
CA ARG A 285 17.07 -14.97 -17.00
C ARG A 285 17.31 -14.25 -18.31
N GLY A 286 17.45 -12.92 -18.25
CA GLY A 286 17.71 -12.09 -19.41
C GLY A 286 19.20 -11.93 -19.73
N GLY A 287 20.09 -12.29 -18.82
CA GLY A 287 21.53 -11.98 -18.93
C GLY A 287 21.78 -10.49 -19.02
N LEU A 288 20.94 -9.67 -18.37
CA LEU A 288 20.96 -8.22 -18.53
C LEU A 288 21.87 -7.56 -17.52
N GLU A 289 22.63 -6.57 -18.01
CA GLU A 289 23.33 -5.61 -17.16
C GLU A 289 22.35 -4.85 -16.23
N PRO A 290 22.80 -4.36 -15.07
CA PRO A 290 21.92 -3.70 -14.10
C PRO A 290 21.09 -2.54 -14.65
N ALA A 291 21.64 -1.71 -15.55
CA ALA A 291 20.94 -0.54 -16.08
C ALA A 291 19.74 -0.92 -16.97
N PRO A 292 19.86 -1.76 -18.02
CA PRO A 292 18.71 -2.21 -18.80
C PRO A 292 17.73 -3.06 -17.97
N ALA A 293 18.20 -3.76 -16.95
CA ALA A 293 17.34 -4.55 -16.07
C ALA A 293 16.33 -3.72 -15.29
N VAL A 294 16.64 -2.46 -14.95
CA VAL A 294 15.66 -1.55 -14.29
C VAL A 294 14.45 -1.34 -15.19
N SER A 295 14.67 -1.06 -16.48
CA SER A 295 13.58 -0.81 -17.44
C SER A 295 12.72 -2.03 -17.64
N VAL A 296 13.34 -3.21 -17.80
CA VAL A 296 12.62 -4.46 -17.99
C VAL A 296 11.85 -4.83 -16.71
N THR A 297 12.46 -4.68 -15.53
CA THR A 297 11.79 -4.88 -14.23
C THR A 297 10.56 -3.97 -14.10
N ALA A 298 10.70 -2.69 -14.46
CA ALA A 298 9.58 -1.75 -14.43
C ALA A 298 8.42 -2.21 -15.33
N LEU A 299 8.73 -2.69 -16.56
CA LEU A 299 7.71 -3.22 -17.47
C LEU A 299 7.02 -4.48 -16.92
N MET A 300 7.76 -5.38 -16.25
CA MET A 300 7.18 -6.56 -15.60
C MET A 300 6.21 -6.17 -14.49
N LEU A 301 6.62 -5.24 -13.62
CA LEU A 301 5.75 -4.76 -12.52
C LEU A 301 4.57 -3.94 -13.04
N LEU A 302 4.74 -3.20 -14.14
CA LEU A 302 3.65 -2.52 -14.82
C LEU A 302 2.65 -3.52 -15.42
N ALA A 303 3.11 -4.62 -16.01
CA ALA A 303 2.25 -5.70 -16.49
C ALA A 303 1.42 -6.31 -15.36
N ASN A 304 2.02 -6.54 -14.19
CA ASN A 304 1.29 -6.98 -12.98
C ASN A 304 0.20 -5.98 -12.58
N ALA A 305 0.56 -4.71 -12.47
CA ALA A 305 -0.39 -3.66 -12.11
C ALA A 305 -1.53 -3.52 -13.14
N ALA A 306 -1.22 -3.59 -14.44
CA ALA A 306 -2.19 -3.54 -15.51
C ALA A 306 -3.18 -4.72 -15.44
N GLY A 307 -2.70 -5.93 -15.18
CA GLY A 307 -3.55 -7.11 -14.97
C GLY A 307 -4.50 -6.93 -13.78
N ALA A 308 -4.00 -6.43 -12.65
CA ALA A 308 -4.81 -6.17 -11.47
C ALA A 308 -5.87 -5.08 -11.72
N MET A 309 -5.49 -3.96 -12.35
CA MET A 309 -6.41 -2.87 -12.69
C MET A 309 -7.48 -3.30 -13.68
N LEU A 310 -7.11 -4.05 -14.72
CA LEU A 310 -8.06 -4.60 -15.68
C LEU A 310 -9.16 -5.41 -14.98
N MET A 311 -8.77 -6.27 -14.07
CA MET A 311 -9.73 -7.07 -13.31
C MET A 311 -10.56 -6.23 -12.37
N GLN A 312 -9.96 -5.38 -11.54
CA GLN A 312 -10.66 -4.62 -10.51
C GLN A 312 -11.61 -3.57 -11.09
N LEU A 313 -11.22 -2.87 -12.15
CA LEU A 313 -11.99 -1.75 -12.69
C LEU A 313 -12.98 -2.17 -13.79
N ILE A 314 -12.65 -3.20 -14.56
CA ILE A 314 -13.41 -3.56 -15.76
C ILE A 314 -14.14 -4.89 -15.60
N VAL A 315 -13.43 -5.94 -15.22
CA VAL A 315 -13.97 -7.31 -15.29
C VAL A 315 -14.79 -7.66 -14.04
N VAL A 316 -14.23 -7.51 -12.85
CA VAL A 316 -14.90 -7.88 -11.58
C VAL A 316 -16.25 -7.18 -11.40
N PRO A 317 -16.40 -5.87 -11.67
CA PRO A 317 -17.71 -5.22 -11.56
C PRO A 317 -18.77 -5.76 -12.54
N ARG A 318 -18.33 -6.34 -13.68
CA ARG A 318 -19.25 -6.92 -14.69
C ARG A 318 -19.59 -8.38 -14.44
N LEU A 319 -18.74 -9.12 -13.71
CA LEU A 319 -18.94 -10.55 -13.49
C LEU A 319 -20.11 -10.88 -12.56
N GLY A 320 -20.42 -10.01 -11.60
CA GLY A 320 -21.45 -10.25 -10.58
C GLY A 320 -21.20 -11.52 -9.73
N TRP A 321 -19.94 -11.99 -9.67
CA TRP A 321 -19.59 -13.20 -8.94
C TRP A 321 -19.58 -12.98 -7.42
N SER A 322 -19.91 -14.04 -6.69
CA SER A 322 -19.81 -14.00 -5.24
C SER A 322 -18.37 -13.80 -4.77
N PRO A 323 -18.14 -13.16 -3.61
CA PRO A 323 -16.79 -12.97 -3.04
C PRO A 323 -16.00 -14.28 -2.92
N ARG A 324 -16.67 -15.39 -2.62
CA ARG A 324 -16.06 -16.73 -2.52
C ARG A 324 -15.57 -17.21 -3.88
N THR A 325 -16.38 -17.04 -4.92
CA THR A 325 -16.02 -17.44 -6.29
C THR A 325 -14.84 -16.62 -6.79
N LEU A 326 -14.85 -15.29 -6.59
CA LEU A 326 -13.74 -14.41 -6.93
C LEU A 326 -12.44 -14.83 -6.26
N LEU A 327 -12.50 -15.13 -4.95
CA LEU A 327 -11.31 -15.57 -4.21
C LEU A 327 -10.81 -16.94 -4.72
N ARG A 328 -11.69 -17.94 -4.90
CA ARG A 328 -11.30 -19.28 -5.37
C ARG A 328 -10.67 -19.26 -6.75
N VAL A 329 -11.32 -18.60 -7.70
CA VAL A 329 -10.82 -18.49 -9.07
C VAL A 329 -9.52 -17.69 -9.10
N GLY A 330 -9.46 -16.56 -8.37
CA GLY A 330 -8.25 -15.77 -8.23
C GLY A 330 -7.09 -16.57 -7.66
N MET A 331 -7.30 -17.36 -6.61
CA MET A 331 -6.27 -18.22 -6.01
C MET A 331 -5.80 -19.35 -6.96
N THR A 332 -6.73 -19.97 -7.69
CA THR A 332 -6.37 -20.99 -8.69
C THR A 332 -5.54 -20.39 -9.82
N LEU A 333 -5.93 -19.20 -10.30
CA LEU A 333 -5.16 -18.49 -11.33
C LEU A 333 -3.80 -18.05 -10.81
N ALA A 334 -3.70 -17.61 -9.54
CA ALA A 334 -2.43 -17.28 -8.90
C ALA A 334 -1.48 -18.48 -8.83
N LEU A 335 -2.01 -19.65 -8.49
CA LEU A 335 -1.25 -20.90 -8.47
C LEU A 335 -0.65 -21.22 -9.84
N VAL A 336 -1.47 -21.18 -10.89
CA VAL A 336 -1.03 -21.41 -12.26
C VAL A 336 -0.03 -20.35 -12.72
N ALA A 337 -0.34 -19.06 -12.51
CA ALA A 337 0.52 -17.97 -12.92
C ALA A 337 1.91 -18.03 -12.24
N LEU A 338 1.93 -18.34 -10.94
CA LEU A 338 3.18 -18.46 -10.19
C LEU A 338 3.98 -19.71 -10.59
N ALA A 339 3.32 -20.82 -10.87
CA ALA A 339 3.96 -22.02 -11.43
C ALA A 339 4.60 -21.71 -12.79
N CYS A 340 3.87 -21.06 -13.69
CA CYS A 340 4.39 -20.62 -14.98
C CYS A 340 5.58 -19.65 -14.80
N LEU A 341 5.50 -18.70 -13.87
CA LEU A 341 6.58 -17.77 -13.58
C LEU A 341 7.85 -18.50 -13.10
N THR A 342 7.67 -19.51 -12.24
CA THR A 342 8.78 -20.30 -11.67
C THR A 342 9.58 -21.00 -12.76
N ILE A 343 8.92 -21.54 -13.78
CA ILE A 343 9.56 -22.27 -14.89
C ILE A 343 9.76 -21.43 -16.16
N ALA A 344 9.34 -20.17 -16.20
CA ALA A 344 9.39 -19.30 -17.38
C ALA A 344 10.81 -19.20 -17.95
N PRO A 345 11.10 -19.64 -19.18
CA PRO A 345 12.47 -19.64 -19.72
C PRO A 345 12.88 -18.31 -20.36
N THR A 346 11.92 -17.46 -20.70
CA THR A 346 12.14 -16.22 -21.44
C THR A 346 11.50 -15.02 -20.73
N LEU A 347 12.01 -13.83 -20.99
CA LEU A 347 11.43 -12.58 -20.43
C LEU A 347 9.97 -12.38 -20.85
N TRP A 348 9.56 -12.82 -22.04
CA TRP A 348 8.15 -12.76 -22.48
C TRP A 348 7.26 -13.69 -21.64
N ALA A 349 7.75 -14.88 -21.31
CA ALA A 349 7.03 -15.81 -20.43
C ALA A 349 6.94 -15.26 -19.00
N VAL A 350 8.00 -14.58 -18.51
CA VAL A 350 7.98 -13.84 -17.25
C VAL A 350 6.92 -12.73 -17.29
N ALA A 351 6.88 -11.93 -18.36
CA ALA A 351 5.91 -10.84 -18.51
C ALA A 351 4.47 -11.36 -18.51
N ALA A 352 4.18 -12.40 -19.29
CA ALA A 352 2.86 -13.01 -19.36
C ALA A 352 2.42 -13.59 -18.00
N SER A 353 3.32 -14.31 -17.32
CA SER A 353 3.07 -14.89 -16.00
C SER A 353 2.86 -13.79 -14.93
N THR A 354 3.61 -12.71 -15.00
CA THR A 354 3.49 -11.57 -14.08
C THR A 354 2.19 -10.81 -14.32
N PHE A 355 1.76 -10.63 -15.57
CA PHE A 355 0.44 -10.09 -15.92
C PHE A 355 -0.68 -10.98 -15.36
N ALA A 356 -0.59 -12.29 -15.58
CA ALA A 356 -1.56 -13.27 -15.06
C ALA A 356 -1.61 -13.25 -13.52
N MET A 357 -0.48 -13.06 -12.84
CA MET A 357 -0.43 -12.89 -11.39
C MET A 357 -1.17 -11.62 -10.94
N GLY A 358 -1.06 -10.53 -11.71
CA GLY A 358 -1.84 -9.31 -11.51
C GLY A 358 -3.33 -9.55 -11.67
N VAL A 359 -3.75 -10.25 -12.72
CA VAL A 359 -5.15 -10.65 -12.95
C VAL A 359 -5.67 -11.47 -11.76
N ALA A 360 -4.91 -12.44 -11.29
CA ALA A 360 -5.25 -13.28 -10.14
C ALA A 360 -5.46 -12.43 -8.87
N SER A 361 -4.55 -11.51 -8.59
CA SER A 361 -4.63 -10.59 -7.43
C SER A 361 -5.81 -9.63 -7.54
N GLY A 362 -6.08 -9.16 -8.76
CA GLY A 362 -7.22 -8.29 -9.06
C GLY A 362 -8.58 -8.94 -8.82
N MET A 363 -8.64 -10.27 -8.82
CA MET A 363 -9.83 -11.04 -8.43
C MET A 363 -9.83 -11.40 -6.94
N ALA A 364 -8.71 -11.92 -6.44
CA ALA A 364 -8.63 -12.47 -5.09
C ALA A 364 -8.78 -11.39 -4.01
N SER A 365 -8.18 -10.21 -4.19
CA SER A 365 -8.19 -9.13 -3.19
C SER A 365 -9.59 -8.59 -2.91
N PRO A 366 -10.41 -8.19 -3.90
CA PRO A 366 -11.79 -7.76 -3.63
C PRO A 366 -12.66 -8.92 -3.13
N GLY A 367 -12.43 -10.15 -3.61
CA GLY A 367 -13.11 -11.34 -3.08
C GLY A 367 -12.86 -11.55 -1.59
N TYR A 368 -11.61 -11.41 -1.16
CA TYR A 368 -11.24 -11.48 0.26
C TYR A 368 -11.86 -10.35 1.07
N SER A 369 -11.68 -9.11 0.64
CA SER A 369 -12.13 -7.93 1.40
C SER A 369 -13.65 -7.93 1.57
N ALA A 370 -14.39 -8.17 0.49
CA ALA A 370 -15.85 -8.25 0.53
C ALA A 370 -16.33 -9.46 1.36
N GLY A 371 -15.71 -10.64 1.16
CA GLY A 371 -16.11 -11.84 1.87
C GLY A 371 -15.84 -11.79 3.38
N ALA A 372 -14.70 -11.25 3.79
CA ALA A 372 -14.38 -11.05 5.20
C ALA A 372 -15.28 -9.99 5.85
N SER A 373 -15.61 -8.91 5.13
CA SER A 373 -16.55 -7.88 5.61
C SER A 373 -17.96 -8.44 5.80
N LEU A 374 -18.46 -9.25 4.88
CA LEU A 374 -19.77 -9.89 4.98
C LEU A 374 -19.85 -10.99 6.06
N ALA A 375 -18.71 -11.46 6.57
CA ALA A 375 -18.66 -12.48 7.62
C ALA A 375 -18.84 -11.92 9.04
N VAL A 376 -18.92 -10.60 9.20
CA VAL A 376 -19.02 -9.90 10.49
C VAL A 376 -20.23 -8.96 10.52
N ASN A 377 -20.66 -8.59 11.73
CA ASN A 377 -21.79 -7.67 11.92
C ASN A 377 -21.39 -6.20 11.65
N ALA A 378 -22.40 -5.31 11.50
CA ALA A 378 -22.19 -3.89 11.24
C ALA A 378 -21.27 -3.21 12.28
N HIS A 379 -21.42 -3.53 13.56
CA HIS A 379 -20.59 -2.98 14.64
C HIS A 379 -19.13 -3.45 14.62
N GLU A 380 -18.81 -4.55 13.93
CA GLU A 380 -17.47 -5.14 13.80
C GLU A 380 -16.72 -4.67 12.53
N GLN A 381 -17.36 -3.87 11.67
CA GLN A 381 -16.80 -3.45 10.36
C GLN A 381 -15.47 -2.69 10.50
N GLY A 382 -15.32 -1.85 11.51
CA GLY A 382 -14.05 -1.18 11.80
C GLY A 382 -12.94 -2.16 12.20
N GLY A 383 -13.29 -3.18 12.98
CA GLY A 383 -12.38 -4.24 13.40
C GLY A 383 -11.89 -5.09 12.24
N ILE A 384 -12.79 -5.53 11.35
CA ILE A 384 -12.43 -6.35 10.19
C ILE A 384 -11.59 -5.58 9.17
N ALA A 385 -11.87 -4.28 8.95
CA ALA A 385 -11.04 -3.44 8.09
C ALA A 385 -9.59 -3.39 8.59
N GLY A 386 -9.40 -3.32 9.92
CA GLY A 386 -8.08 -3.43 10.55
C GLY A 386 -7.41 -4.78 10.29
N VAL A 387 -8.13 -5.88 10.39
CA VAL A 387 -7.60 -7.24 10.12
C VAL A 387 -7.21 -7.39 8.64
N ILE A 388 -8.02 -6.90 7.71
CA ILE A 388 -7.74 -6.92 6.27
C ILE A 388 -6.43 -6.18 5.97
N ASN A 389 -6.28 -4.97 6.47
CA ASN A 389 -5.05 -4.18 6.28
C ASN A 389 -3.83 -4.82 6.94
N ALA A 390 -4.00 -5.36 8.15
CA ALA A 390 -2.93 -6.01 8.88
C ALA A 390 -2.47 -7.33 8.20
N THR A 391 -3.37 -8.06 7.53
CA THR A 391 -3.00 -9.24 6.74
C THR A 391 -2.04 -8.87 5.61
N GLY A 392 -2.32 -7.77 4.90
CA GLY A 392 -1.39 -7.23 3.90
C GLY A 392 -0.07 -6.76 4.51
N ALA A 393 -0.12 -6.01 5.62
CA ALA A 393 1.06 -5.44 6.26
C ALA A 393 2.05 -6.53 6.74
N ILE A 394 1.57 -7.62 7.34
CA ILE A 394 2.42 -8.74 7.78
C ILE A 394 3.15 -9.39 6.61
N THR A 395 2.47 -9.60 5.49
CA THR A 395 3.13 -10.17 4.31
C THR A 395 4.24 -9.27 3.78
N TRP A 396 4.05 -7.94 3.82
CA TRP A 396 5.08 -6.96 3.46
C TRP A 396 6.25 -6.85 4.45
N ILE A 397 6.09 -7.32 5.68
CA ILE A 397 7.19 -7.44 6.64
C ILE A 397 8.01 -8.70 6.35
N VAL A 398 7.34 -9.83 6.10
CA VAL A 398 7.99 -11.15 6.02
C VAL A 398 8.48 -11.48 4.60
N ALA A 399 7.67 -11.25 3.57
CA ALA A 399 7.97 -11.67 2.21
C ALA A 399 9.27 -11.06 1.64
N PRO A 400 9.58 -9.76 1.78
CA PRO A 400 10.79 -9.20 1.19
C PRO A 400 12.07 -9.80 1.74
N VAL A 401 12.21 -9.89 3.06
CA VAL A 401 13.45 -10.41 3.67
C VAL A 401 13.62 -11.91 3.40
N SER A 402 12.52 -12.69 3.50
CA SER A 402 12.60 -14.13 3.20
C SER A 402 12.88 -14.39 1.72
N ALA A 403 12.25 -13.63 0.83
CA ALA A 403 12.43 -13.77 -0.60
C ALA A 403 13.87 -13.50 -1.04
N THR A 404 14.47 -12.41 -0.57
CA THR A 404 15.83 -12.05 -0.96
C THR A 404 16.91 -12.91 -0.28
N ALA A 405 16.69 -13.32 0.97
CA ALA A 405 17.60 -14.27 1.63
C ALA A 405 17.60 -15.63 0.93
N LEU A 406 16.43 -16.13 0.55
CA LEU A 406 16.30 -17.37 -0.19
C LEU A 406 16.85 -17.25 -1.62
N TYR A 407 16.63 -16.09 -2.28
CA TYR A 407 17.13 -15.86 -3.64
C TYR A 407 18.65 -15.91 -3.69
N GLY A 408 19.33 -15.29 -2.71
CA GLY A 408 20.79 -15.34 -2.61
C GLY A 408 21.36 -16.74 -2.35
N TRP A 409 20.55 -17.66 -1.77
CA TRP A 409 20.94 -19.05 -1.60
C TRP A 409 20.67 -19.88 -2.87
N MET A 410 19.46 -19.80 -3.42
CA MET A 410 19.05 -20.47 -4.66
C MET A 410 17.95 -19.64 -5.34
N PRO A 411 18.14 -19.16 -6.58
CA PRO A 411 17.20 -18.26 -7.27
C PRO A 411 15.76 -18.77 -7.39
N LEU A 412 15.54 -20.08 -7.39
CA LEU A 412 14.21 -20.68 -7.46
C LEU A 412 13.51 -20.79 -6.09
N SER A 413 14.27 -20.81 -5.00
CA SER A 413 13.72 -21.13 -3.67
C SER A 413 12.63 -20.16 -3.17
N PRO A 414 12.67 -18.83 -3.39
CA PRO A 414 11.58 -17.96 -2.96
C PRO A 414 10.28 -18.21 -3.73
N PHE A 415 10.39 -18.59 -5.01
CA PHE A 415 9.22 -18.92 -5.82
C PHE A 415 8.62 -20.28 -5.41
N LEU A 416 9.44 -21.26 -5.05
CA LEU A 416 8.97 -22.55 -4.51
C LEU A 416 8.28 -22.37 -3.16
N LEU A 417 8.82 -21.53 -2.27
CA LEU A 417 8.17 -21.19 -1.01
C LEU A 417 6.83 -20.48 -1.26
N ALA A 418 6.81 -19.49 -2.15
CA ALA A 418 5.58 -18.81 -2.52
C ALA A 418 4.55 -19.76 -3.13
N LEU A 419 4.98 -20.67 -4.01
CA LEU A 419 4.13 -21.69 -4.65
C LEU A 419 3.51 -22.62 -3.60
N SER A 420 4.27 -23.08 -2.61
CA SER A 420 3.76 -23.92 -1.53
C SER A 420 2.72 -23.19 -0.68
N LEU A 421 2.95 -21.91 -0.35
CA LEU A 421 2.00 -21.09 0.39
C LEU A 421 0.75 -20.77 -0.41
N VAL A 422 0.86 -20.49 -1.72
CA VAL A 422 -0.30 -20.29 -2.62
C VAL A 422 -1.10 -21.57 -2.75
N THR A 423 -0.45 -22.74 -2.86
CA THR A 423 -1.11 -24.05 -2.90
C THR A 423 -1.91 -24.31 -1.63
N LEU A 424 -1.31 -24.06 -0.46
CA LEU A 424 -1.98 -24.18 0.83
C LEU A 424 -3.18 -23.24 0.93
N SER A 425 -2.99 -21.97 0.58
CA SER A 425 -4.06 -20.95 0.62
C SER A 425 -5.17 -21.24 -0.40
N CYS A 426 -4.83 -21.74 -1.59
CA CYS A 426 -5.81 -22.20 -2.58
C CYS A 426 -6.63 -23.37 -2.04
N SER A 427 -5.97 -24.35 -1.42
CA SER A 427 -6.66 -25.48 -0.77
C SER A 427 -7.60 -24.99 0.34
N CYS A 428 -7.16 -24.03 1.17
CA CYS A 428 -8.02 -23.39 2.17
C CYS A 428 -9.24 -22.72 1.53
N ALA A 429 -9.06 -21.99 0.41
CA ALA A 429 -10.17 -21.33 -0.29
C ALA A 429 -11.22 -22.32 -0.81
N TRP A 430 -10.79 -23.48 -1.30
CA TRP A 430 -11.71 -24.50 -1.81
C TRP A 430 -12.35 -25.32 -0.69
N LEU A 431 -11.61 -25.72 0.33
CA LEU A 431 -12.08 -26.63 1.37
C LEU A 431 -12.80 -25.92 2.52
N LEU A 432 -12.19 -24.85 3.09
CA LEU A 432 -12.74 -24.20 4.29
C LEU A 432 -13.93 -23.31 3.96
N LEU A 433 -13.86 -22.54 2.87
CA LEU A 433 -14.99 -21.70 2.47
C LEU A 433 -16.21 -22.50 2.00
N ARG A 434 -16.01 -23.77 1.55
CA ARG A 434 -17.12 -24.70 1.23
C ARG A 434 -17.87 -25.13 2.49
N LYS A 435 -17.16 -25.37 3.60
CA LYS A 435 -17.79 -25.77 4.87
C LYS A 435 -18.67 -24.66 5.44
N LEU A 436 -18.33 -23.40 5.24
CA LEU A 436 -19.17 -22.25 5.66
C LEU A 436 -20.48 -22.18 4.88
N ASP A 437 -20.52 -22.63 3.59
CA ASP A 437 -21.77 -22.71 2.80
C ASP A 437 -22.73 -23.76 3.35
N ILE A 438 -22.21 -24.92 3.75
CA ILE A 438 -23.02 -26.03 4.24
C ILE A 438 -23.63 -25.67 5.60
N SER A 439 -22.86 -24.97 6.46
CA SER A 439 -23.32 -24.59 7.81
C SER A 439 -24.33 -23.44 7.80
N SER A 440 -24.34 -22.56 6.79
CA SER A 440 -25.35 -21.51 6.64
C SER A 440 -26.67 -22.06 6.12
N ARG A 441 -26.63 -22.96 5.12
CA ARG A 441 -27.82 -23.62 4.57
C ARG A 441 -28.47 -24.63 5.52
N ALA A 442 -27.78 -25.07 6.56
CA ALA A 442 -28.32 -25.96 7.58
C ALA A 442 -28.98 -25.22 8.76
N ARG A 443 -28.93 -23.88 8.74
CA ARG A 443 -29.56 -22.99 9.75
C ARG A 443 -30.79 -22.24 9.22
N ASP A 444 -30.97 -22.20 7.90
CA ASP A 444 -32.17 -21.77 7.18
C ASP A 444 -33.09 -22.99 6.95
#